data_ed17436bc951e5befc20ef6a591d63c1
#
_entry.id   ed17436bc951e5befc20ef6a591d63c1
#
_cell.length_a   1.000
_cell.length_b   1.000
_cell.length_c   1.000
_cell.angle_alpha   90.00
_cell.angle_beta   90.00
_cell.angle_gamma   90.00
#
_symmetry.space_group_name_H-M   'P 1'
#
loop_
_entity.id
_entity.type
_entity.pdbx_description
1 polymer ?
#
loop_
_entity_poly.entity_id
_entity_poly.type
_entity_poly.pdbx_seq_one_letter_code
_entity_poly.pdbx_strand_id
1 'polypeptide(L)'
;MNHFFINVGHGNVVAAGRILSIADPDSAPAKRDMATLRRAGHLRDYTKGRKSRALIYLDDGSAVISTLLPATLATRFVGRAGNQDA
;
A
#
# COMPACT_ATOMS: atom_id res chain seq x y z
N MET A 1 -11.34 -6.84 -17.72
CA MET A 1 -10.36 -6.85 -16.66
C MET A 1 -9.91 -5.45 -16.31
N ASN A 2 -9.76 -5.18 -15.06
CA ASN A 2 -9.42 -3.84 -14.61
C ASN A 2 -7.93 -3.67 -14.47
N HIS A 3 -7.43 -2.66 -15.18
CA HIS A 3 -6.02 -2.30 -15.12
C HIS A 3 -5.93 -0.86 -14.63
N PHE A 4 -6.29 -0.65 -13.37
CA PHE A 4 -6.17 0.69 -12.83
C PHE A 4 -5.13 0.72 -11.73
N PHE A 5 -4.63 1.91 -11.49
CA PHE A 5 -3.60 2.16 -10.51
C PHE A 5 -4.15 3.05 -9.42
N ILE A 6 -3.64 2.85 -8.22
CA ILE A 6 -4.00 3.67 -7.07
C ILE A 6 -2.81 4.57 -6.75
N ASN A 7 -3.06 5.86 -6.66
CA ASN A 7 -2.04 6.82 -6.25
C ASN A 7 -1.77 6.61 -4.77
N VAL A 8 -0.51 6.33 -4.44
CA VAL A 8 -0.10 6.09 -3.06
C VAL A 8 0.76 7.23 -2.51
N GLY A 9 0.76 8.35 -3.20
CA GLY A 9 1.44 9.56 -2.75
C GLY A 9 2.76 9.80 -3.45
N HIS A 10 3.15 11.07 -3.46
CA HIS A 10 4.46 11.52 -3.98
C HIS A 10 4.72 11.08 -5.42
N GLY A 11 3.67 11.03 -6.23
CA GLY A 11 3.82 10.68 -7.63
C GLY A 11 3.95 9.18 -7.91
N ASN A 12 3.73 8.35 -6.91
CA ASN A 12 3.83 6.91 -7.07
C ASN A 12 2.46 6.27 -7.19
N VAL A 13 2.36 5.26 -8.04
CA VAL A 13 1.12 4.51 -8.21
C VAL A 13 1.42 3.03 -8.08
N VAL A 14 0.42 2.27 -7.62
CA VAL A 14 0.51 0.83 -7.46
C VAL A 14 -0.67 0.21 -8.18
N ALA A 15 -0.42 -0.88 -8.89
CA ALA A 15 -1.50 -1.60 -9.58
C ALA A 15 -2.47 -2.15 -8.54
N ALA A 16 -3.73 -1.76 -8.66
CA ALA A 16 -4.75 -2.11 -7.67
C ALA A 16 -4.91 -3.63 -7.54
N GLY A 17 -4.81 -4.35 -8.66
CA GLY A 17 -4.98 -5.79 -8.65
C GLY A 17 -3.85 -6.56 -7.99
N ARG A 18 -2.76 -5.89 -7.64
CA ARG A 18 -1.63 -6.51 -6.96
C ARG A 18 -1.65 -6.32 -5.45
N ILE A 19 -2.59 -5.55 -4.94
CA ILE A 19 -2.66 -5.26 -3.52
C ILE A 19 -3.42 -6.37 -2.82
N LEU A 20 -2.78 -6.98 -1.81
CA LEU A 20 -3.41 -7.99 -0.98
C LEU A 20 -4.10 -7.38 0.23
N SER A 21 -3.41 -6.46 0.90
CA SER A 21 -3.96 -5.83 2.09
C SER A 21 -3.23 -4.53 2.37
N ILE A 22 -3.86 -3.71 3.18
CA ILE A 22 -3.30 -2.44 3.62
C ILE A 22 -3.40 -2.40 5.14
N ALA A 23 -2.26 -2.20 5.80
CA ALA A 23 -2.19 -2.28 7.26
C ALA A 23 -1.67 -0.98 7.86
N ASP A 24 -1.94 -0.83 9.16
CA ASP A 24 -1.39 0.26 9.96
C ASP A 24 0.06 -0.11 10.30
N PRO A 25 1.04 0.70 9.87
CA PRO A 25 2.45 0.38 10.14
C PRO A 25 2.84 0.47 11.60
N ASP A 26 2.02 1.08 12.44
CA ASP A 26 2.32 1.19 13.87
C ASP A 26 1.94 -0.06 14.66
N SER A 27 1.25 -1.01 14.05
CA SER A 27 0.93 -2.25 14.74
C SER A 27 2.19 -3.11 14.91
N ALA A 28 2.24 -3.93 15.96
CA ALA A 28 3.39 -4.77 16.23
C ALA A 28 3.65 -5.78 15.09
N PRO A 29 2.64 -6.45 14.55
CA PRO A 29 2.88 -7.36 13.42
C PRO A 29 3.42 -6.63 12.20
N ALA A 30 2.90 -5.43 11.90
CA ALA A 30 3.37 -4.67 10.75
C ALA A 30 4.82 -4.24 10.92
N LYS A 31 5.20 -3.83 12.13
CA LYS A 31 6.59 -3.44 12.39
C LYS A 31 7.55 -4.61 12.17
N ARG A 32 7.16 -5.80 12.61
CA ARG A 32 7.98 -7.00 12.38
C ARG A 32 8.09 -7.31 10.89
N ASP A 33 6.98 -7.21 10.16
CA ASP A 33 6.98 -7.46 8.72
C ASP A 33 7.86 -6.46 7.99
N MET A 34 7.76 -5.18 8.36
CA MET A 34 8.59 -4.15 7.72
C MET A 34 10.07 -4.41 7.93
N ALA A 35 10.46 -4.82 9.14
CA ALA A 35 11.86 -5.12 9.41
C ALA A 35 12.34 -6.29 8.57
N THR A 36 11.54 -7.34 8.47
CA THR A 36 11.86 -8.51 7.67
C THR A 36 11.97 -8.16 6.19
N LEU A 37 10.99 -7.42 5.68
CA LEU A 37 10.95 -7.04 4.27
C LEU A 37 12.11 -6.10 3.93
N ARG A 38 12.45 -5.20 4.84
CA ARG A 38 13.55 -4.27 4.62
C ARG A 38 14.88 -5.02 4.50
N ARG A 39 15.11 -5.99 5.38
CA ARG A 39 16.33 -6.80 5.34
C ARG A 39 16.41 -7.61 4.06
N ALA A 40 15.28 -8.07 3.56
CA ALA A 40 15.25 -8.87 2.33
C ALA A 40 15.28 -8.03 1.06
N GLY A 41 15.20 -6.70 1.18
CA GLY A 41 15.19 -5.84 0.00
C GLY A 41 13.83 -5.80 -0.69
N HIS A 42 12.77 -6.16 0.00
CA HIS A 42 11.42 -6.25 -0.57
C HIS A 42 10.49 -5.14 -0.07
N LEU A 43 11.02 -4.14 0.62
CA LEU A 43 10.21 -3.01 1.08
C LEU A 43 10.53 -1.78 0.25
N ARG A 44 9.52 -1.22 -0.40
CA ARG A 44 9.65 0.01 -1.16
C ARG A 44 9.17 1.18 -0.33
N ASP A 45 9.99 2.20 -0.22
CA ASP A 45 9.69 3.38 0.59
C ASP A 45 9.28 4.52 -0.33
N TYR A 46 7.99 4.80 -0.37
CA TYR A 46 7.44 5.90 -1.17
C TYR A 46 7.06 7.10 -0.30
N THR A 47 7.68 7.23 0.88
CA THR A 47 7.32 8.29 1.82
C THR A 47 8.17 9.55 1.67
N LYS A 48 9.26 9.47 0.93
CA LYS A 48 10.21 10.58 0.80
C LYS A 48 10.69 11.09 2.15
N GLY A 49 10.99 10.16 3.05
CA GLY A 49 11.49 10.49 4.38
C GLY A 49 10.43 10.96 5.37
N ARG A 50 9.16 10.99 4.96
CA ARG A 50 8.08 11.35 5.87
C ARG A 50 7.59 10.13 6.63
N LYS A 51 6.77 10.35 7.64
CA LYS A 51 6.24 9.25 8.43
C LYS A 51 5.37 8.34 7.58
N SER A 52 5.62 7.05 7.68
CA SER A 52 4.77 6.06 7.01
C SER A 52 3.44 5.95 7.73
N ARG A 53 2.35 5.97 6.96
CA ARG A 53 1.00 5.90 7.49
C ARG A 53 0.27 4.64 7.05
N ALA A 54 0.79 3.95 6.03
CA ALA A 54 0.20 2.72 5.54
C ALA A 54 1.27 1.77 5.07
N LEU A 55 1.05 0.48 5.31
CA LEU A 55 1.88 -0.60 4.79
C LEU A 55 1.00 -1.39 3.81
N ILE A 56 1.40 -1.40 2.55
CA ILE A 56 0.64 -2.02 1.47
C ILE A 56 1.33 -3.31 1.07
N TYR A 57 0.67 -4.44 1.29
CA TYR A 57 1.21 -5.74 0.92
C TYR A 57 0.84 -6.07 -0.51
N LEU A 58 1.83 -6.52 -1.28
CA LEU A 58 1.61 -6.86 -2.68
C LEU A 58 1.68 -8.38 -2.87
N ASP A 59 1.13 -8.85 -3.98
CA ASP A 59 0.99 -10.28 -4.24
C ASP A 59 2.29 -10.98 -4.61
N ASP A 60 3.36 -10.23 -4.84
CA ASP A 60 4.68 -10.80 -5.15
C ASP A 60 5.55 -10.98 -3.90
N GLY A 61 5.00 -10.79 -2.72
CA GLY A 61 5.75 -10.92 -1.48
C GLY A 61 6.46 -9.66 -1.06
N SER A 62 6.33 -8.58 -1.80
CA SER A 62 6.90 -7.28 -1.43
C SER A 62 5.85 -6.40 -0.78
N ALA A 63 6.28 -5.25 -0.29
CA ALA A 63 5.37 -4.27 0.29
C ALA A 63 5.85 -2.86 0.01
N VAL A 64 4.94 -1.92 0.16
CA VAL A 64 5.19 -0.49 -0.05
C VAL A 64 4.74 0.26 1.20
N ILE A 65 5.54 1.22 1.66
CA ILE A 65 5.08 2.14 2.71
C ILE A 65 4.73 3.47 2.08
N SER A 66 3.63 4.05 2.56
CA SER A 66 3.02 5.25 2.00
C SER A 66 2.73 6.26 3.10
N THR A 67 2.69 7.53 2.73
CA THR A 67 2.28 8.60 3.65
C THR A 67 0.77 8.75 3.73
N LEU A 68 0.01 8.06 2.88
CA LEU A 68 -1.45 8.12 2.91
C LEU A 68 -1.98 7.14 3.95
N LEU A 69 -3.09 7.52 4.58
CA LEU A 69 -3.72 6.64 5.58
C LEU A 69 -4.36 5.43 4.94
N PRO A 70 -4.41 4.30 5.64
CA PRO A 70 -5.10 3.11 5.11
C PRO A 70 -6.54 3.39 4.70
N ALA A 71 -7.25 4.20 5.48
CA ALA A 71 -8.63 4.55 5.15
C ALA A 71 -8.72 5.31 3.83
N THR A 72 -7.78 6.22 3.59
CA THR A 72 -7.73 6.97 2.33
C THR A 72 -7.50 6.04 1.15
N LEU A 73 -6.52 5.14 1.30
CA LEU A 73 -6.21 4.19 0.24
C LEU A 73 -7.37 3.23 -0.02
N ALA A 74 -7.99 2.74 1.05
CA ALA A 74 -9.13 1.84 0.93
C ALA A 74 -10.30 2.51 0.22
N THR A 75 -10.53 3.79 0.51
CA THR A 75 -11.59 4.54 -0.14
C THR A 75 -11.35 4.64 -1.64
N ARG A 76 -10.11 4.90 -2.03
CA ARG A 76 -9.77 4.97 -3.46
C ARG A 76 -10.00 3.64 -4.15
N PHE A 77 -9.62 2.55 -3.48
CA PHE A 77 -9.79 1.22 -4.03
C PHE A 77 -11.27 0.85 -4.15
N VAL A 78 -12.00 1.04 -3.07
CA VAL A 78 -13.43 0.71 -3.01
C VAL A 78 -14.23 1.61 -3.94
N GLY A 79 -13.85 2.89 -4.01
CA GLY A 79 -14.53 3.83 -4.91
C GLY A 79 -14.45 3.38 -6.36
N ARG A 80 -13.31 2.85 -6.77
CA ARG A 80 -13.15 2.33 -8.13
C ARG A 80 -14.02 1.10 -8.33
N ALA A 81 -13.99 0.18 -7.36
CA ALA A 81 -14.81 -1.02 -7.44
C ALA A 81 -16.30 -0.66 -7.43
N GLY A 82 -16.68 0.30 -6.59
CA GLY A 82 -18.06 0.74 -6.53
C GLY A 82 -18.54 1.35 -7.84
N ASN A 83 -17.66 2.09 -8.51
CA ASN A 83 -18.00 2.67 -9.80
C ASN A 83 -18.27 1.60 -10.85
N GLN A 84 -17.60 0.49 -10.74
CA GLN A 84 -17.81 -0.60 -11.68
C GLN A 84 -19.12 -1.32 -11.43
N ASP A 85 -19.51 -1.38 -10.20
CA ASP A 85 -20.74 -2.05 -9.80
C ASP A 85 -21.97 -1.23 -10.14
N ALA A 86 -21.79 0.04 -10.33
CA ALA A 86 -22.90 0.96 -10.59
C ALA A 86 -23.49 0.82 -12.01
#